data_7ae39924869eb80ccc0208920bddac82
#
_entry.id   7ae39924869eb80ccc0208920bddac82
#
_cell.length_a   1.000
_cell.length_b   1.000
_cell.length_c   1.000
_cell.angle_alpha   90.00
_cell.angle_beta   90.00
_cell.angle_gamma   90.00
#
_symmetry.space_group_name_H-M   'P 1'
#
loop_
_entity.id
_entity.type
_entity.pdbx_description
1 polymer ?
#
loop_
_entity_poly.entity_id
_entity_poly.type
_entity_poly.pdbx_seq_one_letter_code
_entity_poly.pdbx_strand_id
1 'polypeptide(L)'
;MGSQAIKTNPKRKTREDIFELSAPLFARSGYDGVSMRDVATAVGLTQAALYYHFADKDELYLSAVACEFRAREVALRDILVDNGTPWERLERFVTGLARMMATEKDFLRLVQWVLLDTDEARQSVLAKHVFKDMFVAVHDLASELDPHQDAH
;
A
#
# COMPACT_ATOMS: atom_id res chain seq x y z
N MET A 1 18.43 47.93 -12.21
CA MET A 1 18.05 47.15 -11.02
C MET A 1 17.62 45.80 -11.49
N GLY A 2 18.54 44.82 -11.44
CA GLY A 2 18.29 43.48 -11.94
C GLY A 2 17.54 42.63 -10.90
N SER A 3 16.34 42.21 -11.23
CA SER A 3 15.60 41.21 -10.46
C SER A 3 16.27 39.84 -10.62
N GLN A 4 16.99 39.39 -9.63
CA GLN A 4 17.50 38.02 -9.56
C GLN A 4 16.29 37.10 -9.27
N ALA A 5 15.81 36.43 -10.32
CA ALA A 5 14.91 35.30 -10.17
C ALA A 5 15.66 34.21 -9.40
N ILE A 6 15.24 33.95 -8.16
CA ILE A 6 15.70 32.81 -7.35
C ILE A 6 15.29 31.55 -8.12
N LYS A 7 16.25 30.91 -8.79
CA LYS A 7 16.08 29.55 -9.32
C LYS A 7 15.92 28.63 -8.11
N THR A 8 14.69 28.37 -7.70
CA THR A 8 14.39 27.26 -6.80
C THR A 8 14.79 25.99 -7.52
N ASN A 9 15.88 25.39 -7.07
CA ASN A 9 16.33 24.07 -7.53
C ASN A 9 15.19 23.08 -7.25
N PRO A 10 14.60 22.40 -8.23
CA PRO A 10 13.52 21.46 -7.99
C PRO A 10 14.06 20.39 -7.05
N LYS A 11 13.51 20.30 -5.83
CA LYS A 11 13.88 19.32 -4.84
C LYS A 11 13.82 17.94 -5.51
N ARG A 12 14.94 17.21 -5.51
CA ARG A 12 15.03 15.89 -6.14
C ARG A 12 13.95 15.00 -5.49
N LYS A 13 13.03 14.49 -6.30
CA LYS A 13 11.97 13.58 -5.84
C LYS A 13 12.58 12.30 -5.29
N THR A 14 12.16 11.90 -4.10
CA THR A 14 12.52 10.60 -3.52
C THR A 14 11.61 9.49 -4.08
N ARG A 15 11.94 8.23 -3.82
CA ARG A 15 11.05 7.11 -4.18
C ARG A 15 9.71 7.24 -3.44
N GLU A 16 9.74 7.67 -2.20
CA GLU A 16 8.56 7.90 -1.36
C GLU A 16 7.65 8.98 -1.96
N ASP A 17 8.22 10.13 -2.36
CA ASP A 17 7.46 11.19 -3.06
C ASP A 17 6.77 10.65 -4.32
N ILE A 18 7.43 9.73 -5.05
CA ILE A 18 6.88 9.13 -6.27
C ILE A 18 5.74 8.17 -5.90
N PHE A 19 5.86 7.36 -4.84
CA PHE A 19 4.79 6.45 -4.41
C PHE A 19 3.53 7.22 -4.01
N GLU A 20 3.65 8.23 -3.14
CA GLU A 20 2.53 9.04 -2.69
C GLU A 20 1.76 9.68 -3.84
N LEU A 21 2.48 10.12 -4.88
CA LEU A 21 1.86 10.76 -6.05
C LEU A 21 1.32 9.75 -7.08
N SER A 22 1.86 8.53 -7.14
CA SER A 22 1.42 7.50 -8.09
C SER A 22 0.31 6.61 -7.56
N ALA A 23 0.23 6.37 -6.26
CA ALA A 23 -0.80 5.53 -5.66
C ALA A 23 -2.24 5.95 -6.01
N PRO A 24 -2.61 7.25 -6.01
CA PRO A 24 -3.93 7.69 -6.46
C PRO A 24 -4.22 7.41 -7.93
N LEU A 25 -3.21 7.34 -8.80
CA LEU A 25 -3.40 6.97 -10.20
C LEU A 25 -3.78 5.49 -10.32
N PHE A 26 -3.03 4.63 -9.64
CA PHE A 26 -3.31 3.20 -9.59
C PHE A 26 -4.65 2.90 -8.89
N ALA A 27 -4.99 3.63 -7.84
CA ALA A 27 -6.30 3.52 -7.19
C ALA A 27 -7.47 3.83 -8.13
N ARG A 28 -7.31 4.82 -9.03
CA ARG A 28 -8.36 5.19 -9.98
C ARG A 28 -8.48 4.27 -11.18
N SER A 29 -7.36 3.80 -11.71
CA SER A 29 -7.30 3.19 -13.04
C SER A 29 -6.74 1.77 -13.06
N GLY A 30 -6.33 1.23 -11.92
CA GLY A 30 -5.68 -0.07 -11.80
C GLY A 30 -4.28 -0.11 -12.42
N TYR A 31 -3.70 -1.30 -12.43
CA TYR A 31 -2.38 -1.51 -13.04
C TYR A 31 -2.40 -1.19 -14.55
N ASP A 32 -3.32 -1.79 -15.31
CA ASP A 32 -3.34 -1.69 -16.77
C ASP A 32 -3.71 -0.29 -17.29
N GLY A 33 -4.52 0.43 -16.53
CA GLY A 33 -4.99 1.78 -16.90
C GLY A 33 -3.97 2.90 -16.67
N VAL A 34 -2.76 2.60 -16.17
CA VAL A 34 -1.71 3.59 -15.88
C VAL A 34 -0.45 3.23 -16.65
N SER A 35 0.15 4.19 -17.35
CA SER A 35 1.46 4.05 -18.00
C SER A 35 2.58 4.73 -17.22
N MET A 36 3.83 4.35 -17.46
CA MET A 36 5.01 5.03 -16.90
C MET A 36 5.05 6.52 -17.29
N ARG A 37 4.49 6.87 -18.46
CA ARG A 37 4.37 8.26 -18.91
C ARG A 37 3.37 9.05 -18.07
N ASP A 38 2.24 8.43 -17.73
CA ASP A 38 1.21 9.07 -16.89
C ASP A 38 1.76 9.35 -15.50
N VAL A 39 2.47 8.37 -14.93
CA VAL A 39 3.15 8.55 -13.64
C VAL A 39 4.20 9.65 -13.73
N ALA A 40 5.10 9.62 -14.71
CA ALA A 40 6.13 10.64 -14.86
C ALA A 40 5.51 12.04 -14.93
N THR A 41 4.42 12.19 -15.69
CA THR A 41 3.68 13.46 -15.80
C THR A 41 3.11 13.89 -14.44
N ALA A 42 2.45 12.97 -13.72
CA ALA A 42 1.80 13.27 -12.44
C ALA A 42 2.81 13.66 -11.35
N VAL A 43 3.98 13.01 -11.34
CA VAL A 43 5.03 13.31 -10.36
C VAL A 43 5.95 14.47 -10.77
N GLY A 44 5.77 15.02 -11.99
CA GLY A 44 6.59 16.12 -12.51
C GLY A 44 8.02 15.71 -12.85
N LEU A 45 8.21 14.48 -13.31
CA LEU A 45 9.49 13.93 -13.77
C LEU A 45 9.46 13.65 -15.28
N THR A 46 10.64 13.51 -15.87
CA THR A 46 10.76 12.89 -17.20
C THR A 46 10.63 11.36 -17.04
N GLN A 47 10.19 10.70 -18.11
CA GLN A 47 10.11 9.24 -18.11
C GLN A 47 11.48 8.58 -17.87
N ALA A 48 12.56 9.16 -18.41
CA ALA A 48 13.92 8.70 -18.15
C ALA A 48 14.32 8.83 -16.67
N ALA A 49 13.93 9.93 -16.02
CA ALA A 49 14.16 10.10 -14.59
C ALA A 49 13.35 9.09 -13.73
N LEU A 50 12.14 8.74 -14.16
CA LEU A 50 11.34 7.71 -13.48
C LEU A 50 11.99 6.33 -13.62
N TYR A 51 12.50 5.97 -14.79
CA TYR A 51 13.24 4.72 -15.01
C TYR A 51 14.60 4.66 -14.25
N TYR A 52 15.15 5.79 -13.84
CA TYR A 52 16.28 5.79 -12.92
C TYR A 52 15.91 5.28 -11.51
N HIS A 53 14.66 5.51 -11.10
CA HIS A 53 14.16 5.08 -9.78
C HIS A 53 13.57 3.67 -9.78
N PHE A 54 12.98 3.23 -10.92
CA PHE A 54 12.24 1.96 -11.05
C PHE A 54 12.60 1.31 -12.37
N ALA A 55 12.94 0.02 -12.31
CA ALA A 55 13.32 -0.74 -13.51
C ALA A 55 12.15 -0.84 -14.50
N ASP A 56 10.93 -0.99 -13.99
CA ASP A 56 9.72 -1.14 -14.79
C ASP A 56 8.46 -0.67 -14.04
N LYS A 57 7.30 -0.88 -14.67
CA LYS A 57 5.99 -0.53 -14.09
C LYS A 57 5.61 -1.45 -12.95
N ASP A 58 6.01 -2.72 -12.99
CA ASP A 58 5.72 -3.68 -11.93
C ASP A 58 6.41 -3.27 -10.63
N GLU A 59 7.70 -2.94 -10.68
CA GLU A 59 8.43 -2.45 -9.50
C GLU A 59 7.78 -1.21 -8.91
N LEU A 60 7.41 -0.25 -9.76
CA LEU A 60 6.75 0.98 -9.30
C LEU A 60 5.39 0.68 -8.67
N TYR A 61 4.54 -0.11 -9.33
CA TYR A 61 3.21 -0.47 -8.83
C TYR A 61 3.28 -1.22 -7.51
N LEU A 62 4.06 -2.29 -7.46
CA LEU A 62 4.23 -3.11 -6.26
C LEU A 62 4.78 -2.29 -5.08
N SER A 63 5.71 -1.39 -5.34
CA SER A 63 6.26 -0.51 -4.31
C SER A 63 5.24 0.53 -3.84
N ALA A 64 4.43 1.11 -4.73
CA ALA A 64 3.37 2.05 -4.39
C ALA A 64 2.27 1.37 -3.55
N VAL A 65 1.83 0.17 -3.96
CA VAL A 65 0.89 -0.65 -3.19
C VAL A 65 1.47 -0.98 -1.81
N ALA A 66 2.71 -1.47 -1.74
CA ALA A 66 3.36 -1.81 -0.49
C ALA A 66 3.47 -0.61 0.47
N CYS A 67 3.74 0.59 -0.05
CA CYS A 67 3.80 1.81 0.75
C CYS A 67 2.43 2.14 1.37
N GLU A 68 1.36 2.10 0.55
CA GLU A 68 0.00 2.39 0.99
C GLU A 68 -0.52 1.37 2.03
N PHE A 69 -0.23 0.09 1.84
CA PHE A 69 -0.63 -0.94 2.80
C PHE A 69 0.18 -0.86 4.08
N ARG A 70 1.50 -0.66 4.01
CA ARG A 70 2.36 -0.59 5.19
C ARG A 70 1.98 0.55 6.12
N ALA A 71 1.61 1.71 5.58
CA ALA A 71 1.16 2.85 6.37
C ALA A 71 -0.05 2.50 7.27
N ARG A 72 -0.90 1.56 6.85
CA ARG A 72 -2.13 1.15 7.54
C ARG A 72 -1.97 -0.15 8.32
N GLU A 73 -1.08 -1.02 7.87
CA GLU A 73 -0.81 -2.32 8.48
C GLU A 73 -0.38 -2.16 9.94
N VAL A 74 0.51 -1.22 10.22
CA VAL A 74 1.03 -1.00 11.59
C VAL A 74 -0.12 -0.74 12.56
N ALA A 75 -1.02 0.18 12.23
CA ALA A 75 -2.16 0.52 13.09
C ALA A 75 -3.13 -0.66 13.30
N LEU A 76 -3.39 -1.45 12.24
CA LEU A 76 -4.27 -2.63 12.34
C LEU A 76 -3.61 -3.78 13.08
N ARG A 77 -2.32 -4.01 12.85
CA ARG A 77 -1.57 -5.06 13.55
C ARG A 77 -1.42 -4.75 15.03
N ASP A 78 -1.18 -3.50 15.41
CA ASP A 78 -1.08 -3.09 16.80
C ASP A 78 -2.37 -3.42 17.57
N ILE A 79 -3.54 -3.28 16.94
CA ILE A 79 -4.83 -3.69 17.53
C ILE A 79 -4.87 -5.20 17.79
N LEU A 80 -4.31 -6.02 16.89
CA LEU A 80 -4.33 -7.49 17.00
C LEU A 80 -3.44 -8.00 18.15
N VAL A 81 -2.39 -7.26 18.51
CA VAL A 81 -1.42 -7.64 19.55
C VAL A 81 -1.57 -6.83 20.85
N ASP A 82 -2.52 -5.89 20.91
CA ASP A 82 -2.76 -5.01 22.04
C ASP A 82 -3.38 -5.75 23.25
N ASN A 83 -3.50 -5.04 24.37
CA ASN A 83 -4.16 -5.54 25.57
C ASN A 83 -5.65 -5.79 25.35
N GLY A 84 -6.18 -6.78 26.04
CA GLY A 84 -7.59 -7.19 26.00
C GLY A 84 -7.76 -8.66 25.64
N THR A 85 -8.98 -9.13 25.78
CA THR A 85 -9.34 -10.50 25.39
C THR A 85 -9.25 -10.66 23.86
N PRO A 86 -9.05 -11.88 23.33
CA PRO A 86 -9.03 -12.13 21.88
C PRO A 86 -10.28 -11.60 21.17
N TRP A 87 -11.47 -11.67 21.80
CA TRP A 87 -12.71 -11.15 21.24
C TRP A 87 -12.74 -9.62 21.16
N GLU A 88 -12.25 -8.91 22.18
CA GLU A 88 -12.14 -7.45 22.17
C GLU A 88 -11.15 -6.97 21.10
N ARG A 89 -10.03 -7.68 20.90
CA ARG A 89 -9.06 -7.37 19.86
C ARG A 89 -9.67 -7.60 18.46
N LEU A 90 -10.38 -8.70 18.26
CA LEU A 90 -11.09 -8.98 17.01
C LEU A 90 -12.14 -7.92 16.70
N GLU A 91 -12.96 -7.52 17.67
CA GLU A 91 -13.97 -6.46 17.49
C GLU A 91 -13.33 -5.14 17.10
N ARG A 92 -12.27 -4.73 17.79
CA ARG A 92 -11.53 -3.49 17.45
C ARG A 92 -10.91 -3.56 16.06
N PHE A 93 -10.33 -4.70 15.70
CA PHE A 93 -9.73 -4.92 14.39
C PHE A 93 -10.78 -4.80 13.28
N VAL A 94 -11.89 -5.51 13.38
CA VAL A 94 -12.97 -5.48 12.39
C VAL A 94 -13.56 -4.07 12.28
N THR A 95 -13.77 -3.40 13.41
CA THR A 95 -14.29 -2.02 13.43
C THR A 95 -13.29 -1.04 12.80
N GLY A 96 -12.00 -1.17 13.12
CA GLY A 96 -10.94 -0.34 12.54
C GLY A 96 -10.83 -0.54 11.03
N LEU A 97 -10.84 -1.79 10.56
CA LEU A 97 -10.82 -2.13 9.14
C LEU A 97 -12.07 -1.58 8.41
N ALA A 98 -13.26 -1.79 8.97
CA ALA A 98 -14.50 -1.28 8.39
C ALA A 98 -14.49 0.25 8.29
N ARG A 99 -14.03 0.95 9.33
CA ARG A 99 -13.90 2.41 9.32
C ARG A 99 -12.91 2.88 8.25
N MET A 100 -11.75 2.25 8.15
CA MET A 100 -10.73 2.54 7.13
C MET A 100 -11.33 2.40 5.72
N MET A 101 -11.99 1.27 5.42
CA MET A 101 -12.65 1.04 4.13
C MET A 101 -13.77 2.05 3.83
N ALA A 102 -14.49 2.52 4.84
CA ALA A 102 -15.56 3.50 4.67
C ALA A 102 -15.04 4.93 4.42
N THR A 103 -13.90 5.29 4.98
CA THR A 103 -13.38 6.67 4.94
C THR A 103 -12.30 6.88 3.88
N GLU A 104 -11.49 5.87 3.58
CA GLU A 104 -10.35 5.97 2.68
C GLU A 104 -10.66 5.38 1.30
N LYS A 105 -11.42 6.12 0.49
CA LYS A 105 -11.95 5.64 -0.79
C LYS A 105 -10.88 5.23 -1.80
N ASP A 106 -9.76 5.94 -1.85
CA ASP A 106 -8.69 5.61 -2.79
C ASP A 106 -7.93 4.34 -2.34
N PHE A 107 -7.76 4.16 -1.02
CA PHE A 107 -7.22 2.92 -0.49
C PHE A 107 -8.16 1.74 -0.76
N LEU A 108 -9.47 1.89 -0.53
CA LEU A 108 -10.45 0.85 -0.86
C LEU A 108 -10.39 0.44 -2.33
N ARG A 109 -10.28 1.41 -3.25
CA ARG A 109 -10.13 1.12 -4.68
C ARG A 109 -8.83 0.38 -4.99
N LEU A 110 -7.73 0.76 -4.34
CA LEU A 110 -6.46 0.07 -4.50
C LEU A 110 -6.55 -1.39 -4.02
N VAL A 111 -7.20 -1.63 -2.86
CA VAL A 111 -7.50 -2.98 -2.37
C VAL A 111 -8.31 -3.78 -3.39
N GLN A 112 -9.35 -3.18 -3.98
CA GLN A 112 -10.16 -3.84 -5.00
C GLN A 112 -9.33 -4.26 -6.22
N TRP A 113 -8.45 -3.36 -6.71
CA TRP A 113 -7.56 -3.69 -7.83
C TRP A 113 -6.58 -4.82 -7.50
N VAL A 114 -6.01 -4.80 -6.29
CA VAL A 114 -5.11 -5.88 -5.82
C VAL A 114 -5.83 -7.23 -5.74
N LEU A 115 -7.08 -7.24 -5.25
CA LEU A 115 -7.88 -8.47 -5.14
C LEU A 115 -8.35 -8.99 -6.50
N LEU A 116 -8.52 -8.12 -7.50
CA LEU A 116 -8.97 -8.47 -8.85
C LEU A 116 -7.78 -8.71 -9.81
N ASP A 117 -6.55 -8.47 -9.39
CA ASP A 117 -5.37 -8.73 -10.20
C ASP A 117 -5.25 -10.24 -10.47
N THR A 118 -5.09 -10.62 -11.73
CA THR A 118 -4.98 -12.03 -12.16
C THR A 118 -3.53 -12.44 -12.42
N ASP A 119 -2.57 -11.53 -12.27
CA ASP A 119 -1.15 -11.83 -12.44
C ASP A 119 -0.59 -12.53 -11.20
N GLU A 120 -0.30 -13.81 -11.34
CA GLU A 120 0.19 -14.65 -10.25
C GLU A 120 1.54 -14.18 -9.68
N ALA A 121 2.41 -13.58 -10.51
CA ALA A 121 3.71 -13.09 -10.07
C ALA A 121 3.53 -11.88 -9.15
N ARG A 122 2.69 -10.90 -9.53
CA ARG A 122 2.37 -9.74 -8.69
C ARG A 122 1.65 -10.16 -7.41
N GLN A 123 0.66 -11.06 -7.51
CA GLN A 123 -0.03 -11.61 -6.33
C GLN A 123 0.93 -12.28 -5.36
N SER A 124 1.87 -13.11 -5.87
CA SER A 124 2.87 -13.78 -5.03
C SER A 124 3.78 -12.79 -4.30
N VAL A 125 4.21 -11.73 -4.97
CA VAL A 125 5.04 -10.67 -4.36
C VAL A 125 4.27 -9.95 -3.25
N LEU A 126 3.03 -9.54 -3.52
CA LEU A 126 2.19 -8.85 -2.54
C LEU A 126 1.88 -9.73 -1.33
N ALA A 127 1.53 -11.01 -1.55
CA ALA A 127 1.26 -11.95 -0.46
C ALA A 127 2.48 -12.13 0.45
N LYS A 128 3.68 -12.28 -0.12
CA LYS A 128 4.91 -12.55 0.63
C LYS A 128 5.52 -11.33 1.31
N HIS A 129 5.40 -10.15 0.71
CA HIS A 129 6.15 -8.97 1.13
C HIS A 129 5.27 -7.85 1.68
N VAL A 130 3.96 -7.91 1.45
CA VAL A 130 3.01 -6.88 1.92
C VAL A 130 2.06 -7.43 2.98
N PHE A 131 1.48 -8.62 2.74
CA PHE A 131 0.40 -9.11 3.59
C PHE A 131 0.83 -10.16 4.63
N LYS A 132 2.07 -10.68 4.54
CA LYS A 132 2.53 -11.78 5.39
C LYS A 132 2.35 -11.50 6.89
N ASP A 133 2.82 -10.35 7.35
CA ASP A 133 2.82 -10.03 8.78
C ASP A 133 1.40 -9.83 9.32
N MET A 134 0.51 -9.28 8.51
CA MET A 134 -0.91 -9.16 8.83
C MET A 134 -1.58 -10.54 8.91
N PHE A 135 -1.31 -11.43 7.96
CA PHE A 135 -1.85 -12.80 7.98
C PHE A 135 -1.38 -13.58 9.20
N VAL A 136 -0.10 -13.45 9.59
CA VAL A 136 0.43 -14.07 10.81
C VAL A 136 -0.32 -13.54 12.03
N ALA A 137 -0.46 -12.22 12.18
CA ALA A 137 -1.15 -11.63 13.33
C ALA A 137 -2.63 -12.03 13.42
N VAL A 138 -3.33 -12.11 12.27
CA VAL A 138 -4.72 -12.60 12.23
C VAL A 138 -4.81 -14.09 12.56
N HIS A 139 -3.88 -14.91 12.05
CA HIS A 139 -3.81 -16.33 12.37
C HIS A 139 -3.57 -16.58 13.86
N ASP A 140 -2.63 -15.83 14.45
CA ASP A 140 -2.32 -15.96 15.88
C ASP A 140 -3.53 -15.60 16.74
N LEU A 141 -4.23 -14.51 16.41
CA LEU A 141 -5.48 -14.15 17.09
C LEU A 141 -6.57 -15.22 16.92
N ALA A 142 -6.70 -15.79 15.72
CA ALA A 142 -7.66 -16.87 15.47
C ALA A 142 -7.36 -18.12 16.30
N SER A 143 -6.09 -18.47 16.47
CA SER A 143 -5.64 -19.59 17.30
C SER A 143 -5.94 -19.35 18.80
N GLU A 144 -5.84 -18.09 19.27
CA GLU A 144 -6.25 -17.76 20.63
C GLU A 144 -7.78 -17.85 20.85
N LEU A 145 -8.56 -17.65 19.79
CA LEU A 145 -10.03 -17.75 19.85
C LEU A 145 -10.54 -19.21 19.84
N ASP A 146 -9.79 -20.11 19.20
CA ASP A 146 -10.12 -21.54 19.15
C ASP A 146 -8.88 -22.40 19.45
N PRO A 147 -8.51 -22.56 20.74
CA PRO A 147 -7.35 -23.35 21.14
C PRO A 147 -7.45 -24.85 20.83
N HIS A 148 -8.57 -25.32 20.28
CA HIS A 148 -8.76 -26.74 19.94
C HIS A 148 -8.45 -27.08 18.47
N GLN A 149 -8.13 -26.11 17.61
CA GLN A 149 -7.79 -26.37 16.22
C GLN A 149 -6.39 -26.98 16.02
N ASP A 150 -5.47 -26.82 16.99
CA ASP A 150 -4.10 -27.36 16.88
C ASP A 150 -3.96 -28.84 17.28
N ALA A 151 -5.06 -29.56 17.47
CA ALA A 151 -5.07 -30.96 17.93
C ALA A 151 -5.37 -32.01 16.83
N HIS A 152 -5.18 -31.63 15.53
CA HIS A 152 -5.36 -32.58 14.42
C HIS A 152 -4.18 -32.61 13.45
#